data_a1b77f6254891f12cd104532d6580f31
#
_entry.id   a1b77f6254891f12cd104532d6580f31
#
_cell.length_a   1.000
_cell.length_b   1.000
_cell.length_c   1.000
_cell.angle_alpha   90.00
_cell.angle_beta   90.00
_cell.angle_gamma   90.00
#
_symmetry.space_group_name_H-M   'P 1'
#
loop_
_entity.id
_entity.type
_entity.pdbx_description
1 polymer ?
#
loop_
_entity_poly.entity_id
_entity_poly.type
_entity_poly.pdbx_seq_one_letter_code
_entity_poly.pdbx_strand_id
1 'polypeptide(L)' 'PMEAIAHLVCELYFRLRVVKLARKGEPIFFPLTQTDIADTLGLTQPHISRLLQMLNKHAKVAWRPRQLIVHDEDSLRHLA' A
#
# COMPACT_ATOMS: atom_id res chain seq x y z
N PRO A 1 8.20 -10.00 -0.83
CA PRO A 1 9.18 -8.95 -0.94
C PRO A 1 8.60 -7.56 -1.08
N MET A 2 9.38 -6.58 -0.67
CA MET A 2 8.96 -5.18 -0.64
C MET A 2 8.48 -4.67 -1.99
N GLU A 3 9.17 -5.02 -3.06
CA GLU A 3 8.81 -4.56 -4.40
C GLU A 3 7.42 -4.99 -4.83
N ALA A 4 7.05 -6.22 -4.52
CA ALA A 4 5.74 -6.76 -4.91
C ALA A 4 4.61 -6.03 -4.18
N ILE A 5 4.76 -5.80 -2.88
CA ILE A 5 3.72 -5.11 -2.11
C ILE A 5 3.67 -3.62 -2.48
N ALA A 6 4.82 -2.99 -2.71
CA ALA A 6 4.88 -1.60 -3.13
C ALA A 6 4.22 -1.43 -4.51
N HIS A 7 4.45 -2.37 -5.42
CA HIS A 7 3.84 -2.34 -6.74
C HIS A 7 2.31 -2.47 -6.66
N LEU A 8 1.82 -3.41 -5.84
CA LEU A 8 0.39 -3.61 -5.67
C LEU A 8 -0.28 -2.36 -5.09
N VAL A 9 0.29 -1.80 -4.04
CA VAL A 9 -0.23 -0.60 -3.40
C VAL A 9 -0.20 0.59 -4.37
N CYS A 10 0.91 0.74 -5.08
CA CYS A 10 1.10 1.81 -6.06
C CYS A 10 0.05 1.74 -7.16
N GLU A 11 -0.15 0.56 -7.73
CA GLU A 11 -1.12 0.36 -8.80
C GLU A 11 -2.53 0.71 -8.35
N LEU A 12 -2.96 0.21 -7.21
CA LEU A 12 -4.29 0.49 -6.70
C LEU A 12 -4.47 1.96 -6.33
N TYR A 13 -3.46 2.56 -5.70
CA TYR A 13 -3.53 3.96 -5.30
C TYR A 13 -3.69 4.87 -6.52
N PHE A 14 -2.89 4.67 -7.55
CA PHE A 14 -2.94 5.55 -8.73
C PHE A 14 -4.18 5.31 -9.58
N ARG A 15 -4.75 4.11 -9.57
CA ARG A 15 -6.07 3.89 -10.17
C ARG A 15 -7.14 4.71 -9.48
N LEU A 16 -7.12 4.75 -8.14
CA LEU A 16 -8.07 5.54 -7.38
C LEU A 16 -7.87 7.04 -7.59
N ARG A 17 -6.61 7.47 -7.77
CA ARG A 17 -6.30 8.86 -8.12
C ARG A 17 -6.92 9.27 -9.45
N VAL A 18 -6.80 8.41 -10.46
CA VAL A 18 -7.35 8.67 -11.80
C VAL A 18 -8.85 8.90 -11.75
N VAL A 19 -9.57 8.14 -10.94
CA VAL A 19 -11.03 8.30 -10.80
C VAL A 19 -11.40 9.26 -9.66
N LYS A 20 -10.42 9.97 -9.12
CA LYS A 20 -10.59 10.99 -8.07
C LYS A 20 -11.16 10.45 -6.76
N LEU A 21 -10.94 9.16 -6.47
CA LEU A 21 -11.32 8.55 -5.21
C LEU A 21 -10.19 8.54 -4.18
N ALA A 22 -9.01 9.01 -4.55
CA ALA A 22 -7.86 9.13 -3.66
C ALA A 22 -7.21 10.50 -3.81
N ARG A 23 -6.69 11.03 -2.70
CA ARG A 23 -5.94 12.29 -2.68
C ARG A 23 -4.71 12.12 -1.79
N LYS A 24 -3.63 12.81 -2.16
CA LYS A 24 -2.40 12.77 -1.40
C LYS A 24 -2.64 13.20 0.05
N GLY A 25 -2.14 12.41 0.98
CA GLY A 25 -2.22 12.70 2.41
C GLY A 25 -3.57 12.46 3.05
N GLU A 26 -4.59 12.05 2.30
CA GLU A 26 -5.90 11.74 2.83
C GLU A 26 -6.13 10.24 2.92
N PRO A 27 -6.85 9.75 3.95
CA PRO A 27 -7.20 8.33 4.02
C PRO A 27 -8.08 7.94 2.83
N ILE A 28 -7.78 6.77 2.25
CA ILE A 28 -8.61 6.20 1.21
C ILE A 28 -9.11 4.84 1.67
N PHE A 29 -10.27 4.43 1.16
CA PHE A 29 -10.74 3.08 1.37
C PHE A 29 -9.89 2.13 0.53
N PHE A 30 -9.17 1.22 1.21
CA PHE A 30 -8.35 0.22 0.54
C PHE A 30 -9.09 -1.12 0.60
N PRO A 31 -9.48 -1.69 -0.54
CA PRO A 31 -10.38 -2.85 -0.53
C PRO A 31 -9.75 -4.14 -0.04
N LEU A 32 -8.43 -4.20 0.05
CA LEU A 32 -7.72 -5.41 0.43
C LEU A 32 -7.36 -5.39 1.91
N THR A 33 -7.59 -6.52 2.59
CA THR A 33 -7.08 -6.75 3.94
C THR A 33 -5.66 -7.29 3.87
N GLN A 34 -4.97 -7.38 5.02
CA GLN A 34 -3.66 -8.03 5.07
C GLN A 34 -3.76 -9.49 4.61
N THR A 35 -4.85 -10.17 4.97
CA THR A 35 -5.07 -11.56 4.53
C THR A 35 -5.18 -11.63 3.01
N ASP A 36 -5.92 -10.71 2.39
CA ASP A 36 -6.04 -10.66 0.94
C ASP A 36 -4.70 -10.43 0.26
N ILE A 37 -3.90 -9.51 0.79
CA ILE A 37 -2.56 -9.22 0.25
C ILE A 37 -1.66 -10.45 0.39
N ALA A 38 -1.67 -11.08 1.57
CA ALA A 38 -0.88 -12.28 1.82
C ALA A 38 -1.23 -13.38 0.83
N ASP A 39 -2.52 -13.63 0.63
CA ASP A 39 -2.98 -14.67 -0.31
C ASP A 39 -2.58 -14.33 -1.74
N THR A 40 -2.71 -13.07 -2.14
CA THR A 40 -2.35 -12.61 -3.48
C THR A 40 -0.87 -12.79 -3.76
N LEU A 41 -0.02 -12.49 -2.78
CA LEU A 41 1.44 -12.54 -2.95
C LEU A 41 2.05 -13.87 -2.51
N GLY A 42 1.25 -14.78 -1.95
CA GLY A 42 1.74 -16.07 -1.46
C GLY A 42 2.64 -15.96 -0.24
N LEU A 43 2.37 -14.99 0.63
CA LEU A 43 3.18 -14.74 1.82
C LEU A 43 2.36 -14.95 3.10
N THR A 44 3.05 -15.11 4.23
CA THR A 44 2.39 -15.22 5.54
C THR A 44 1.98 -13.84 6.04
N GLN A 45 0.99 -13.78 6.94
CA GLN A 45 0.55 -12.52 7.55
C GLN A 45 1.68 -11.82 8.31
N PRO A 46 2.48 -12.49 9.15
CA PRO A 46 3.60 -11.82 9.81
C PRO A 46 4.59 -11.18 8.82
N HIS A 47 4.83 -11.84 7.69
CA HIS A 47 5.69 -11.29 6.66
C HIS A 47 5.09 -10.03 6.04
N ILE A 48 3.79 -10.08 5.70
CA ILE A 48 3.07 -8.91 5.16
C ILE A 48 3.09 -7.76 6.16
N SER A 49 2.84 -8.04 7.44
CA SER A 49 2.85 -7.01 8.47
C SER A 49 4.19 -6.29 8.54
N ARG A 50 5.30 -7.04 8.49
CA ARG A 50 6.64 -6.44 8.47
C ARG A 50 6.89 -5.61 7.21
N LEU A 51 6.44 -6.10 6.06
CA LEU A 51 6.59 -5.36 4.80
C LEU A 51 5.79 -4.06 4.80
N LEU A 52 4.60 -4.06 5.39
CA LEU A 52 3.79 -2.84 5.50
C LEU A 52 4.45 -1.82 6.44
N GLN A 53 5.07 -2.29 7.53
CA GLN A 53 5.84 -1.42 8.41
C GLN A 53 7.03 -0.79 7.69
N MET A 54 7.75 -1.58 6.88
CA MET A 54 8.86 -1.09 6.08
C MET A 54 8.39 -0.09 5.03
N LEU A 55 7.24 -0.36 4.41
CA LEU A 55 6.64 0.54 3.43
C LEU A 55 6.31 1.89 4.05
N ASN A 56 5.76 1.88 5.26
CA ASN A 56 5.50 3.12 6.00
C ASN A 56 6.79 3.88 6.29
N LYS A 57 7.83 3.16 6.71
CA LYS A 57 9.12 3.77 7.05
C LYS A 57 9.79 4.40 5.83
N HIS A 58 9.79 3.72 4.69
CA HIS A 58 10.55 4.13 3.51
C HIS A 58 9.76 4.97 2.51
N ALA A 59 8.47 4.76 2.40
CA ALA A 59 7.62 5.46 1.43
C ALA A 59 6.52 6.29 2.08
N LYS A 60 6.50 6.33 3.41
CA LYS A 60 5.50 7.10 4.18
C LYS A 60 4.07 6.75 3.78
N VAL A 61 3.82 5.47 3.62
CA VAL A 61 2.49 4.91 3.39
C VAL A 61 1.98 4.35 4.69
N ALA A 62 0.95 4.95 5.25
CA ALA A 62 0.33 4.47 6.47
C ALA A 62 -0.76 3.46 6.11
N TRP A 63 -0.67 2.27 6.67
CA TRP A 63 -1.65 1.22 6.51
C TRP A 63 -2.48 1.06 7.78
N ARG A 64 -3.80 0.99 7.61
CA ARG A 64 -4.73 0.59 8.67
C ARG A 64 -5.76 -0.34 8.05
N PRO A 65 -6.50 -1.13 8.86
CA PRO A 65 -7.52 -2.01 8.29
C PRO A 65 -8.45 -1.23 7.36
N ARG A 66 -8.48 -1.61 6.10
CA ARG A 66 -9.29 -1.00 5.03
C ARG A 66 -9.05 0.48 4.79
N GLN A 67 -7.91 1.01 5.28
CA GLN A 67 -7.52 2.39 5.02
C GLN A 67 -6.07 2.47 4.59
N LEU A 68 -5.79 3.39 3.69
CA LEU A 68 -4.45 3.65 3.21
C LEU A 68 -4.25 5.15 3.10
N ILE A 69 -3.10 5.63 3.58
CA ILE A 69 -2.71 7.03 3.46
C ILE A 69 -1.35 7.06 2.80
N VAL A 70 -1.25 7.67 1.63
CA VAL A 70 0.02 7.84 0.92
C VAL A 70 0.49 9.28 1.10
N HIS A 71 1.54 9.46 1.90
CA HIS A 71 2.10 10.79 2.19
C HIS A 71 3.14 11.21 1.16
N ASP A 72 3.83 10.25 0.53
CA ASP A 72 4.92 10.52 -0.40
C ASP A 72 4.78 9.60 -1.62
N GLU A 73 4.09 10.12 -2.64
CA GLU A 73 3.84 9.37 -3.87
C GLU A 73 5.12 9.03 -4.62
N ASP A 74 6.08 9.93 -4.62
CA ASP A 74 7.34 9.72 -5.35
C ASP A 74 8.14 8.58 -4.72
N SER A 75 8.23 8.55 -3.39
CA SER A 75 8.90 7.45 -2.71
C SER A 75 8.21 6.12 -2.97
N LEU A 76 6.88 6.11 -3.00
CA LEU A 76 6.13 4.89 -3.33
C LEU A 76 6.46 4.41 -4.75
N ARG A 77 6.49 5.32 -5.72
CA ARG A 77 6.84 4.98 -7.10
C ARG A 77 8.25 4.41 -7.21
N HIS A 78 9.20 4.95 -6.44
CA HIS A 78 10.58 4.47 -6.48
C HIS A 78 10.74 3.06 -5.93
N LEU A 79 9.87 2.64 -5.00
CA LEU A 79 9.88 1.28 -4.46
C LEU A 79 9.17 0.27 -5.37
N ALA A 80 8.33 0.74 -6.24
CA ALA A 80 7.52 -0.14 -7.10
C ALA A 80 8.27 -0.63 -8.34
#